data_db238d422374dfd80cd0d4ce1d243ad3
#
_entry.id   db238d422374dfd80cd0d4ce1d243ad3
#
_cell.length_a   1.000
_cell.length_b   1.000
_cell.length_c   1.000
_cell.angle_alpha   90.00
_cell.angle_beta   90.00
_cell.angle_gamma   90.00
#
_symmetry.space_group_name_H-M   'P 1'
#
loop_
_entity.id
_entity.type
_entity.pdbx_description
1 polymer ?
#
loop_
_entity_poly.entity_id
_entity_poly.type
_entity_poly.pdbx_seq_one_letter_code
_entity_poly.pdbx_strand_id
1 'polypeptide(L)'
;MKKILFVCHGNICRSPMAEFIMKDLVAKAGRSGEFYIASAAVSREEIGNPVYPPARRELMMHGIRCDGHAAHQITRAELDGYDMIYYMDASNARYLRRLFGDGAEKCRPLLSRDVADPWYTGDFAATWADILEGCQRILEETVC
;
A
#
# COMPACT_ATOMS: atom_id res chain seq x y z
N MET A 1 -6.22 -0.11 -18.16
CA MET A 1 -5.79 -0.71 -16.89
C MET A 1 -5.42 0.40 -15.90
N LYS A 2 -5.99 0.38 -14.72
CA LYS A 2 -5.65 1.32 -13.66
C LYS A 2 -4.40 0.84 -12.92
N LYS A 3 -3.42 1.71 -12.76
CA LYS A 3 -2.19 1.39 -12.04
C LYS A 3 -2.22 2.06 -10.67
N ILE A 4 -2.20 1.25 -9.61
CA ILE A 4 -2.31 1.71 -8.22
C ILE A 4 -1.05 1.33 -7.46
N LEU A 5 -0.46 2.30 -6.77
CA LEU A 5 0.71 2.10 -5.91
C LEU A 5 0.37 2.48 -4.48
N PHE A 6 0.65 1.59 -3.54
CA PHE A 6 0.54 1.88 -2.11
C PHE A 6 1.93 2.14 -1.54
N VAL A 7 2.07 3.17 -0.72
CA VAL A 7 3.34 3.50 -0.10
C VAL A 7 3.20 3.60 1.41
N CYS A 8 4.25 3.19 2.12
CA CYS A 8 4.39 3.42 3.56
C CYS A 8 5.86 3.66 3.86
N HIS A 9 6.24 3.72 5.12
CA HIS A 9 7.63 4.05 5.48
C HIS A 9 8.64 3.02 4.93
N GLY A 10 8.48 1.75 5.28
CA GLY A 10 9.47 0.71 4.98
C GLY A 10 9.10 -0.28 3.89
N ASN A 11 7.85 -0.32 3.46
CA ASN A 11 7.34 -1.29 2.48
C ASN A 11 7.45 -2.75 2.96
N ILE A 12 7.28 -2.98 4.26
CA ILE A 12 7.27 -4.35 4.84
C ILE A 12 6.00 -4.68 5.61
N CYS A 13 5.19 -3.67 5.97
CA CYS A 13 3.94 -3.88 6.72
C CYS A 13 2.73 -3.33 5.95
N ARG A 14 2.44 -2.03 6.11
CA ARG A 14 1.18 -1.44 5.64
C ARG A 14 1.03 -1.45 4.12
N SER A 15 2.03 -1.00 3.38
CA SER A 15 1.91 -0.93 1.93
C SER A 15 1.85 -2.30 1.26
N PRO A 16 2.64 -3.30 1.66
CA PRO A 16 2.45 -4.63 1.09
C PRO A 16 1.13 -5.27 1.52
N MET A 17 0.66 -5.03 2.76
CA MET A 17 -0.67 -5.49 3.15
C MET A 17 -1.74 -4.92 2.21
N ALA A 18 -1.67 -3.61 1.93
CA ALA A 18 -2.60 -2.97 1.01
C ALA A 18 -2.52 -3.55 -0.41
N GLU A 19 -1.32 -3.77 -0.90
CA GLU A 19 -1.10 -4.38 -2.21
C GLU A 19 -1.81 -5.73 -2.31
N PHE A 20 -1.57 -6.63 -1.36
CA PHE A 20 -2.11 -7.98 -1.43
C PHE A 20 -3.60 -8.04 -1.09
N ILE A 21 -4.09 -7.18 -0.19
CA ILE A 21 -5.53 -7.05 0.07
C ILE A 21 -6.26 -6.57 -1.19
N MET A 22 -5.72 -5.54 -1.85
CA MET A 22 -6.35 -5.00 -3.06
C MET A 22 -6.35 -6.03 -4.19
N LYS A 23 -5.25 -6.76 -4.37
CA LYS A 23 -5.18 -7.85 -5.36
C LYS A 23 -6.26 -8.91 -5.09
N ASP A 24 -6.46 -9.28 -3.83
CA ASP A 24 -7.49 -10.25 -3.44
C ASP A 24 -8.89 -9.72 -3.73
N LEU A 25 -9.16 -8.46 -3.39
CA LEU A 25 -10.46 -7.85 -3.63
C LEU A 25 -10.82 -7.80 -5.12
N VAL A 26 -9.88 -7.37 -5.97
CA VAL A 26 -10.15 -7.28 -7.41
C VAL A 26 -10.32 -8.66 -8.04
N ALA A 27 -9.59 -9.66 -7.55
CA ALA A 27 -9.74 -11.04 -8.00
C ALA A 27 -11.12 -11.59 -7.66
N LYS A 28 -11.58 -11.39 -6.43
CA LYS A 28 -12.90 -11.82 -5.99
C LYS A 28 -14.04 -11.10 -6.71
N ALA A 29 -13.79 -9.88 -7.15
CA ALA A 29 -14.76 -9.12 -7.95
C ALA A 29 -14.71 -9.46 -9.43
N GLY A 30 -13.82 -10.35 -9.86
CA GLY A 30 -13.64 -10.70 -11.26
C GLY A 30 -13.01 -9.60 -12.09
N ARG A 31 -12.23 -8.71 -11.47
CA ARG A 31 -11.71 -7.50 -12.11
C ARG A 31 -10.17 -7.45 -12.16
N SER A 32 -9.49 -8.58 -11.99
CA SER A 32 -8.02 -8.61 -11.98
C SER A 32 -7.38 -8.00 -13.24
N GLY A 33 -8.00 -8.15 -14.39
CA GLY A 33 -7.49 -7.61 -15.65
C GLY A 33 -7.61 -6.08 -15.78
N GLU A 34 -8.33 -5.43 -14.86
CA GLU A 34 -8.55 -3.98 -14.89
C GLU A 34 -7.52 -3.21 -14.07
N PHE A 35 -6.73 -3.89 -13.24
CA PHE A 35 -5.82 -3.24 -12.28
C PHE A 35 -4.41 -3.80 -12.35
N TYR A 36 -3.44 -2.90 -12.21
CA TYR A 36 -2.05 -3.24 -11.90
C TYR A 36 -1.74 -2.65 -10.52
N ILE A 37 -1.40 -3.49 -9.55
CA ILE A 37 -1.30 -3.10 -8.15
C ILE A 37 0.09 -3.44 -7.63
N ALA A 38 0.74 -2.46 -6.98
CA ALA A 38 2.07 -2.65 -6.41
C ALA A 38 2.22 -1.81 -5.13
N SER A 39 3.37 -1.91 -4.50
CA SER A 39 3.69 -1.14 -3.31
C SER A 39 5.16 -0.75 -3.29
N ALA A 40 5.49 0.31 -2.53
CA ALA A 40 6.85 0.82 -2.40
C ALA A 40 7.02 1.50 -1.05
N ALA A 41 8.26 1.83 -0.70
CA ALA A 41 8.60 2.56 0.52
C ALA A 41 8.93 4.01 0.19
N VAL A 42 8.75 4.89 1.18
CA VAL A 42 9.29 6.26 1.08
C VAL A 42 10.73 6.32 1.60
N SER A 43 11.16 5.33 2.39
CA SER A 43 12.52 5.27 2.94
C SER A 43 13.33 4.15 2.28
N ARG A 44 14.61 4.08 2.64
CA ARG A 44 15.54 3.03 2.16
C ARG A 44 15.89 2.02 3.24
N GLU A 45 15.21 2.08 4.38
CA GLU A 45 15.60 1.33 5.58
C GLU A 45 15.47 -0.18 5.41
N GLU A 46 14.49 -0.63 4.62
CA GLU A 46 14.12 -2.05 4.52
C GLU A 46 14.31 -2.63 3.11
N ILE A 47 15.07 -1.97 2.25
CA ILE A 47 15.27 -2.40 0.86
C ILE A 47 15.67 -3.88 0.79
N GLY A 48 14.93 -4.65 -0.03
CA GLY A 48 15.19 -6.07 -0.24
C GLY A 48 14.49 -7.00 0.74
N ASN A 49 13.89 -6.48 1.81
CA ASN A 49 13.26 -7.31 2.82
C ASN A 49 11.87 -7.78 2.41
N PRO A 50 11.48 -9.00 2.83
CA PRO A 50 10.12 -9.53 2.57
C PRO A 50 9.10 -8.87 3.48
N VAL A 51 7.83 -9.23 3.31
CA VAL A 51 6.77 -8.81 4.22
C VAL A 51 7.14 -9.22 5.64
N TYR A 52 7.02 -8.27 6.57
CA TYR A 52 7.32 -8.50 7.99
C TYR A 52 6.47 -9.66 8.52
N PRO A 53 7.08 -10.63 9.27
CA PRO A 53 6.36 -11.85 9.65
C PRO A 53 4.99 -11.67 10.30
N PRO A 54 4.77 -10.74 11.25
CA PRO A 54 3.43 -10.52 11.80
C PRO A 54 2.42 -10.03 10.77
N ALA A 55 2.85 -9.19 9.82
CA ALA A 55 1.97 -8.72 8.73
C ALA A 55 1.61 -9.88 7.80
N ARG A 56 2.58 -10.73 7.50
CA ARG A 56 2.35 -11.93 6.70
C ARG A 56 1.35 -12.87 7.39
N ARG A 57 1.49 -13.07 8.70
CA ARG A 57 0.56 -13.89 9.46
C ARG A 57 -0.86 -13.35 9.41
N GLU A 58 -1.01 -12.02 9.53
CA GLU A 58 -2.33 -11.39 9.45
C GLU A 58 -2.97 -11.65 8.08
N LEU A 59 -2.21 -11.47 7.00
CA LEU A 59 -2.70 -11.75 5.64
C LEU A 59 -3.12 -13.22 5.50
N MET A 60 -2.29 -14.14 5.97
CA MET A 60 -2.56 -15.57 5.88
C MET A 60 -3.81 -16.00 6.67
N MET A 61 -4.09 -15.35 7.80
CA MET A 61 -5.31 -15.59 8.57
C MET A 61 -6.57 -15.29 7.73
N HIS A 62 -6.46 -14.43 6.72
CA HIS A 62 -7.54 -14.09 5.81
C HIS A 62 -7.42 -14.80 4.46
N GLY A 63 -6.55 -15.80 4.37
CA GLY A 63 -6.40 -16.61 3.17
C GLY A 63 -5.59 -15.93 2.06
N ILE A 64 -4.80 -14.91 2.39
CA ILE A 64 -4.02 -14.13 1.42
C ILE A 64 -2.54 -14.47 1.54
N ARG A 65 -1.92 -14.86 0.42
CA ARG A 65 -0.49 -15.14 0.33
C ARG A 65 0.24 -13.90 -0.18
N CYS A 66 1.46 -13.69 0.32
CA CYS A 66 2.28 -12.52 -0.04
C CYS A 66 3.72 -12.94 -0.41
N ASP A 67 3.84 -14.05 -1.14
CA ASP A 67 5.14 -14.57 -1.53
C ASP A 67 5.81 -13.67 -2.58
N GLY A 68 7.14 -13.61 -2.54
CA GLY A 68 7.93 -12.92 -3.55
C GLY A 68 8.06 -11.41 -3.38
N HIS A 69 7.52 -10.84 -2.31
CA HIS A 69 7.66 -9.41 -2.06
C HIS A 69 9.08 -9.07 -1.58
N ALA A 70 9.64 -7.99 -2.15
CA ALA A 70 10.89 -7.40 -1.68
C ALA A 70 10.70 -5.88 -1.63
N ALA A 71 10.96 -5.28 -0.48
CA ALA A 71 10.79 -3.84 -0.29
C ALA A 71 11.70 -3.04 -1.23
N HIS A 72 11.18 -1.95 -1.79
CA HIS A 72 11.98 -1.01 -2.57
C HIS A 72 11.49 0.41 -2.33
N GLN A 73 12.37 1.39 -2.53
CA GLN A 73 11.99 2.79 -2.41
C GLN A 73 11.30 3.26 -3.69
N ILE A 74 10.23 4.05 -3.54
CA ILE A 74 9.52 4.63 -4.69
C ILE A 74 10.47 5.44 -5.57
N THR A 75 10.34 5.28 -6.88
CA THR A 75 11.14 6.00 -7.87
C THR A 75 10.34 7.11 -8.54
N ARG A 76 11.04 8.03 -9.20
CA ARG A 76 10.37 9.07 -10.01
C ARG A 76 9.54 8.46 -11.14
N ALA A 77 10.05 7.39 -11.75
CA ALA A 77 9.31 6.69 -12.80
C ALA A 77 8.00 6.12 -12.28
N GLU A 78 8.01 5.58 -11.05
CA GLU A 78 6.78 5.09 -10.41
C GLU A 78 5.83 6.22 -10.09
N LEU A 79 6.33 7.34 -9.56
CA LEU A 79 5.50 8.51 -9.28
C LEU A 79 4.76 8.95 -10.55
N ASP A 80 5.45 9.01 -11.67
CA ASP A 80 4.89 9.50 -12.93
C ASP A 80 4.01 8.44 -13.61
N GLY A 81 4.31 7.15 -13.41
CA GLY A 81 3.68 6.06 -14.15
C GLY A 81 2.41 5.49 -13.55
N TYR A 82 2.19 5.66 -12.26
CA TYR A 82 0.98 5.16 -11.60
C TYR A 82 -0.15 6.17 -11.68
N ASP A 83 -1.37 5.68 -11.89
CA ASP A 83 -2.56 6.55 -11.96
C ASP A 83 -2.95 7.06 -10.58
N MET A 84 -2.82 6.21 -9.57
CA MET A 84 -3.18 6.55 -8.19
C MET A 84 -2.10 6.04 -7.24
N ILE A 85 -1.67 6.91 -6.33
CA ILE A 85 -0.67 6.59 -5.31
C ILE A 85 -1.25 6.95 -3.95
N TYR A 86 -1.34 5.94 -3.07
CA TYR A 86 -1.92 6.10 -1.74
C TYR A 86 -0.86 5.90 -0.66
N TYR A 87 -0.78 6.85 0.28
CA TYR A 87 0.08 6.75 1.45
C TYR A 87 -0.76 6.48 2.71
N MET A 88 -0.10 6.09 3.81
CA MET A 88 -0.78 5.60 5.00
C MET A 88 -0.92 6.65 6.10
N ASP A 89 0.02 7.59 6.22
CA ASP A 89 0.01 8.59 7.29
C ASP A 89 0.70 9.89 6.87
N ALA A 90 0.60 10.90 7.74
CA ALA A 90 1.17 12.21 7.48
C ALA A 90 2.70 12.18 7.35
N SER A 91 3.38 11.24 8.02
CA SER A 91 4.83 11.08 7.89
C SER A 91 5.21 10.64 6.47
N ASN A 92 4.44 9.69 5.91
CA ASN A 92 4.65 9.26 4.52
C ASN A 92 4.49 10.44 3.57
N ALA A 93 3.49 11.28 3.78
CA ALA A 93 3.25 12.46 2.95
C ALA A 93 4.44 13.42 2.98
N ARG A 94 5.03 13.64 4.16
CA ARG A 94 6.21 14.51 4.31
C ARG A 94 7.42 13.94 3.56
N TYR A 95 7.66 12.63 3.64
CA TYR A 95 8.75 11.97 2.90
C TYR A 95 8.55 12.09 1.39
N LEU A 96 7.33 11.87 0.91
CA LEU A 96 7.03 12.02 -0.52
C LEU A 96 7.32 13.43 -1.01
N ARG A 97 6.97 14.44 -0.20
CA ARG A 97 7.24 15.84 -0.53
C ARG A 97 8.74 16.14 -0.56
N ARG A 98 9.51 15.56 0.34
CA ARG A 98 10.98 15.68 0.33
C ARG A 98 11.59 15.04 -0.91
N LEU A 99 11.06 13.89 -1.32
CA LEU A 99 11.58 13.18 -2.48
C LEU A 99 11.23 13.85 -3.81
N PHE A 100 10.01 14.38 -3.93
CA PHE A 100 9.45 14.77 -5.23
C PHE A 100 8.94 16.21 -5.29
N GLY A 101 9.00 16.96 -4.19
CA GLY A 101 8.50 18.34 -4.16
C GLY A 101 7.02 18.40 -4.57
N ASP A 102 6.70 19.28 -5.50
CA ASP A 102 5.31 19.46 -5.97
C ASP A 102 4.75 18.20 -6.64
N GLY A 103 5.60 17.31 -7.15
CA GLY A 103 5.16 16.03 -7.73
C GLY A 103 4.40 15.16 -6.74
N ALA A 104 4.62 15.34 -5.44
CA ALA A 104 3.92 14.59 -4.41
C ALA A 104 2.43 14.94 -4.30
N GLU A 105 1.98 16.01 -4.92
CA GLU A 105 0.58 16.44 -4.85
C GLU A 105 -0.40 15.44 -5.45
N LYS A 106 0.05 14.59 -6.37
CA LYS A 106 -0.82 13.54 -6.93
C LYS A 106 -1.10 12.42 -5.93
N CYS A 107 -0.28 12.28 -4.88
CA CYS A 107 -0.44 11.24 -3.87
C CYS A 107 -1.58 11.59 -2.91
N ARG A 108 -2.37 10.59 -2.51
CA ARG A 108 -3.53 10.76 -1.65
C ARG A 108 -3.43 9.87 -0.42
N PRO A 109 -4.01 10.26 0.72
CA PRO A 109 -4.10 9.35 1.86
C PRO A 109 -5.07 8.20 1.55
N LEU A 110 -4.77 7.02 2.07
CA LEU A 110 -5.67 5.87 1.92
C LEU A 110 -6.99 6.12 2.64
N LEU A 111 -6.94 6.69 3.84
CA LEU A 111 -8.10 7.06 4.65
C LEU A 111 -8.02 8.54 5.02
N SER A 112 -9.13 9.09 5.51
CA SER A 112 -9.18 10.48 6.03
C SER A 112 -8.44 10.63 7.35
N ARG A 113 -7.98 9.52 7.93
CA ARG A 113 -7.16 9.45 9.14
C ARG A 113 -5.91 8.63 8.86
N ASP A 114 -4.90 8.76 9.70
CA ASP A 114 -3.70 7.93 9.58
C ASP A 114 -4.02 6.46 9.83
N VAL A 115 -3.42 5.58 9.03
CA VAL A 115 -3.38 4.14 9.34
C VAL A 115 -2.22 3.95 10.31
N ALA A 116 -2.52 3.54 11.55
CA ALA A 116 -1.51 3.38 12.57
C ALA A 116 -0.45 2.38 12.13
N ASP A 117 0.83 2.68 12.46
CA ASP A 117 1.93 1.81 12.08
C ASP A 117 2.01 0.62 13.03
N PRO A 118 1.74 -0.61 12.55
CA PRO A 118 1.70 -1.78 13.40
C PRO A 118 3.09 -2.18 13.93
N TRP A 119 4.16 -1.66 13.33
CA TRP A 119 5.51 -1.82 13.88
C TRP A 119 5.58 -1.28 15.32
N TYR A 120 4.88 -0.17 15.59
CA TYR A 120 4.86 0.45 16.91
C TYR A 120 3.71 -0.04 17.79
N THR A 121 2.52 -0.26 17.22
CA THR A 121 1.33 -0.65 18.00
C THR A 121 1.28 -2.14 18.28
N GLY A 122 1.84 -2.96 17.39
CA GLY A 122 1.70 -4.41 17.45
C GLY A 122 0.30 -4.91 17.06
N ASP A 123 -0.61 -4.03 16.69
CA ASP A 123 -2.00 -4.39 16.38
C ASP A 123 -2.22 -4.53 14.88
N PHE A 124 -1.84 -5.69 14.35
CA PHE A 124 -1.97 -5.98 12.92
C PHE A 124 -3.43 -6.18 12.48
N ALA A 125 -4.30 -6.61 13.41
CA ALA A 125 -5.72 -6.75 13.11
C ALA A 125 -6.38 -5.40 12.85
N ALA A 126 -6.04 -4.37 13.65
CA ALA A 126 -6.55 -3.02 13.43
C ALA A 126 -6.02 -2.46 12.11
N THR A 127 -4.75 -2.68 11.80
CA THR A 127 -4.16 -2.26 10.51
C THR A 127 -4.87 -2.95 9.35
N TRP A 128 -5.13 -4.24 9.46
CA TRP A 128 -5.91 -4.99 8.46
C TRP A 128 -7.27 -4.33 8.21
N ALA A 129 -8.01 -4.04 9.28
CA ALA A 129 -9.36 -3.47 9.17
C ALA A 129 -9.33 -2.11 8.48
N ASP A 130 -8.38 -1.24 8.84
CA ASP A 130 -8.24 0.08 8.23
C ASP A 130 -7.87 -0.01 6.75
N ILE A 131 -6.92 -0.86 6.41
CA ILE A 131 -6.49 -1.03 5.03
C ILE A 131 -7.60 -1.63 4.18
N LEU A 132 -8.31 -2.63 4.71
CA LEU A 132 -9.44 -3.22 4.02
C LEU A 132 -10.51 -2.17 3.69
N GLU A 133 -10.84 -1.31 4.66
CA GLU A 133 -11.78 -0.20 4.45
C GLU A 133 -11.35 0.68 3.29
N GLY A 134 -10.07 1.09 3.28
CA GLY A 134 -9.54 1.95 2.22
C GLY A 134 -9.53 1.27 0.86
N CYS A 135 -9.13 0.02 0.80
CA CYS A 135 -9.10 -0.75 -0.45
C CYS A 135 -10.51 -1.00 -1.02
N GLN A 136 -11.47 -1.28 -0.15
CA GLN A 136 -12.87 -1.43 -0.57
C GLN A 136 -13.41 -0.15 -1.16
N ARG A 137 -13.08 1.00 -0.56
CA ARG A 137 -13.48 2.30 -1.09
C ARG A 137 -12.88 2.55 -2.47
N ILE A 138 -11.58 2.25 -2.65
CA ILE A 138 -10.92 2.40 -3.95
C ILE A 138 -11.63 1.56 -5.01
N LEU A 139 -11.95 0.31 -4.70
CA LEU A 139 -12.63 -0.57 -5.63
C LEU A 139 -14.03 -0.02 -6.02
N GLU A 140 -14.77 0.48 -5.05
CA GLU A 140 -16.10 1.06 -5.29
C GLU A 140 -16.04 2.32 -6.13
N GLU A 141 -15.05 3.17 -5.91
CA GLU A 141 -14.89 4.44 -6.62
C GLU A 141 -14.31 4.25 -8.03
N THR A 142 -13.64 3.14 -8.28
CA THR A 142 -13.04 2.84 -9.59
C THR A 142 -14.01 2.02 -10.41
N VAL A 143 -15.09 2.65 -10.83
CA VAL A 143 -16.12 2.01 -11.66
C VAL A 143 -15.79 2.29 -13.12
N CYS A 144 -15.89 1.27 -13.95
CA CYS A 144 -15.69 1.40 -15.38
C CYS A 144 -16.96 1.91 -16.07
#